data_e2427eed5c9e1db80204dbcc8ead1e6e
#
_entry.id   e2427eed5c9e1db80204dbcc8ead1e6e
#
_cell.length_a   1.000
_cell.length_b   1.000
_cell.length_c   1.000
_cell.angle_alpha   90.00
_cell.angle_beta   90.00
_cell.angle_gamma   90.00
#
_symmetry.space_group_name_H-M   'P 1'
#
loop_
_entity.id
_entity.type
_entity.pdbx_description
1 polymer ?
#
loop_
_entity_poly.entity_id
_entity_poly.type
_entity_poly.pdbx_seq_one_letter_code
_entity_poly.pdbx_strand_id
1 'polypeptide(L)' 'GDIIENPTNDNIGSATLVYISAAGSATEAILEKADGSALIGRIKMASGQSITLVKEATDKITCPNSSCTPIAYHW' A
#
# COMPACT_ATOMS: atom_id res chain seq x y z
N GLY A 1 -9.55 1.09 10.16
CA GLY A 1 -9.13 -0.28 9.97
C GLY A 1 -7.77 -0.56 10.59
N ASP A 2 -7.41 -1.82 10.63
CA ASP A 2 -6.16 -2.23 11.23
C ASP A 2 -4.98 -1.87 10.35
N ILE A 3 -3.87 -1.49 11.00
CA ILE A 3 -2.62 -1.26 10.30
C ILE A 3 -2.05 -2.60 9.86
N ILE A 4 -1.62 -2.66 8.60
CA ILE A 4 -1.01 -3.86 8.02
C ILE A 4 0.47 -3.58 7.82
N GLU A 5 1.32 -4.34 8.48
CA GLU A 5 2.77 -4.18 8.37
C GLU A 5 3.34 -5.10 7.32
N ASN A 6 4.30 -4.60 6.55
CA ASN A 6 5.01 -5.36 5.51
C ASN A 6 4.05 -6.10 4.58
N PRO A 7 3.09 -5.41 3.96
CA PRO A 7 2.09 -6.10 3.15
C PRO A 7 2.74 -6.84 1.98
N THR A 8 2.19 -8.03 1.69
CA THR A 8 2.57 -8.83 0.53
C THR A 8 1.30 -9.27 -0.17
N ASN A 9 1.08 -8.78 -1.37
CA ASN A 9 -0.13 -9.06 -2.15
C ASN A 9 -1.40 -8.87 -1.33
N ASP A 10 -1.48 -7.75 -0.60
CA ASP A 10 -2.55 -7.48 0.32
C ASP A 10 -3.42 -6.34 -0.21
N ASN A 11 -4.74 -6.52 -0.22
CA ASN A 11 -5.66 -5.47 -0.67
C ASN A 11 -5.93 -4.42 0.41
N ILE A 12 -5.28 -4.52 1.55
CA ILE A 12 -5.38 -3.59 2.68
C ILE A 12 -6.84 -3.39 3.11
N GLY A 13 -7.50 -4.51 3.43
CA GLY A 13 -8.90 -4.47 3.87
C GLY A 13 -9.86 -3.95 2.82
N SER A 14 -9.55 -4.15 1.55
CA SER A 14 -10.35 -3.65 0.42
C SER A 14 -10.47 -2.11 0.41
N ALA A 15 -9.47 -1.42 0.94
CA ALA A 15 -9.47 0.04 0.97
C ALA A 15 -9.23 0.62 -0.42
N THR A 16 -9.80 1.78 -0.66
CA THR A 16 -9.54 2.56 -1.88
C THR A 16 -8.58 3.72 -1.61
N LEU A 17 -8.32 4.01 -0.35
CA LEU A 17 -7.36 5.03 0.06
C LEU A 17 -6.49 4.43 1.16
N VAL A 18 -5.17 4.47 0.95
CA VAL A 18 -4.21 3.83 1.85
C VAL A 18 -3.09 4.81 2.19
N TYR A 19 -2.79 4.94 3.46
CA TYR A 19 -1.63 5.69 3.93
C TYR A 19 -0.49 4.70 4.14
N ILE A 20 0.63 4.92 3.45
CA ILE A 20 1.80 4.04 3.52
C ILE A 20 2.95 4.82 4.13
N SER A 21 3.54 4.26 5.18
CA SER A 21 4.69 4.86 5.85
C SER A 21 5.88 3.90 5.79
N ALA A 22 6.98 4.35 5.21
CA ALA A 22 8.22 3.58 5.22
C ALA A 22 8.79 3.54 6.64
N ALA A 23 9.23 2.38 7.07
CA ALA A 23 9.81 2.20 8.40
C ALA A 23 11.27 2.70 8.41
N GLY A 24 12.17 2.01 9.06
CA GLY A 24 13.55 2.45 9.23
C GLY A 24 14.46 2.33 8.01
N SER A 25 13.95 1.83 6.88
CA SER A 25 14.75 1.63 5.65
C SER A 25 13.97 2.10 4.43
N ALA A 26 14.70 2.43 3.37
CA ALA A 26 14.07 2.71 2.08
C ALA A 26 13.33 1.46 1.58
N THR A 27 12.24 1.66 0.87
CA THR A 27 11.41 0.58 0.35
C THR A 27 10.79 0.98 -0.99
N GLU A 28 10.07 0.05 -1.58
CA GLU A 28 9.30 0.29 -2.81
C GLU A 28 7.90 -0.26 -2.63
N ALA A 29 6.90 0.58 -2.84
CA ALA A 29 5.50 0.16 -2.85
C ALA A 29 5.16 -0.32 -4.26
N ILE A 30 4.70 -1.55 -4.37
CA ILE A 30 4.33 -2.17 -5.64
C ILE A 30 2.82 -2.37 -5.63
N LEU A 31 2.15 -1.80 -6.62
CA LEU A 31 0.69 -1.90 -6.76
C LEU A 31 0.37 -2.77 -7.98
N GLU A 32 -0.43 -3.81 -7.76
CA GLU A 32 -0.76 -4.80 -8.78
C GLU A 32 -2.26 -5.06 -8.80
N LYS A 33 -2.74 -5.57 -9.94
CA LYS A 33 -4.11 -6.06 -10.07
C LYS A 33 -4.32 -7.28 -9.18
N ALA A 34 -5.58 -7.49 -8.76
CA ALA A 34 -5.94 -8.54 -7.80
C ALA A 34 -5.52 -9.94 -8.26
N ASP A 35 -5.56 -10.20 -9.55
CA ASP A 35 -5.19 -11.50 -10.12
C ASP A 35 -3.69 -11.62 -10.45
N GLY A 36 -2.92 -10.57 -10.22
CA GLY A 36 -1.50 -10.54 -10.55
C GLY A 36 -1.22 -10.38 -12.04
N SER A 37 -2.24 -10.13 -12.85
CA SER A 37 -2.09 -10.08 -14.31
C SER A 37 -1.34 -8.84 -14.80
N ALA A 38 -1.33 -7.77 -14.03
CA ALA A 38 -0.70 -6.52 -14.43
C ALA A 38 -0.15 -5.75 -13.24
N LEU A 39 1.02 -5.16 -13.45
CA LEU A 39 1.58 -4.17 -12.56
C LEU A 39 0.91 -2.84 -12.85
N ILE A 40 0.40 -2.19 -11.82
CA ILE A 40 -0.21 -0.86 -11.95
C ILE A 40 0.85 0.21 -11.79
N GLY A 41 1.73 0.07 -10.82
CA GLY A 41 2.79 1.05 -10.59
C GLY A 41 3.73 0.68 -9.47
N ARG A 42 4.82 1.42 -9.39
CA ARG A 42 5.83 1.30 -8.34
C ARG A 42 6.18 2.68 -7.83
N ILE A 43 6.34 2.80 -6.52
CA ILE A 43 6.72 4.06 -5.88
C ILE A 43 7.86 3.78 -4.92
N LYS A 44 9.02 4.40 -5.19
CA LYS A 44 10.17 4.31 -4.28
C LYS A 44 9.99 5.30 -3.14
N MET A 45 10.27 4.85 -1.94
CA MET A 45 10.15 5.65 -0.73
C MET A 45 11.45 5.61 0.06
N ALA A 46 11.90 6.78 0.47
CA ALA A 46 13.05 6.89 1.36
C ALA A 46 12.65 6.47 2.78
N SER A 47 13.65 6.14 3.59
CA SER A 47 13.43 5.84 5.01
C SER A 47 12.64 6.96 5.67
N GLY A 48 11.57 6.62 6.36
CA GLY A 48 10.73 7.58 7.07
C GLY A 48 9.76 8.35 6.20
N GLN A 49 9.77 8.15 4.91
CA GLN A 49 8.83 8.81 3.99
C GLN A 49 7.44 8.17 4.08
N SER A 50 6.41 8.96 3.84
CA SER A 50 5.04 8.45 3.79
C SER A 50 4.31 9.03 2.59
N ILE A 51 3.34 8.26 2.09
CA ILE A 51 2.49 8.66 0.96
C ILE A 51 1.06 8.22 1.22
N THR A 52 0.14 8.88 0.53
CA THR A 52 -1.26 8.45 0.46
C THR A 52 -1.53 7.96 -0.96
N LEU A 53 -2.07 6.77 -1.07
CA LEU A 53 -2.27 6.10 -2.35
C LEU A 53 -3.76 5.80 -2.57
N VAL A 54 -4.25 6.15 -3.76
CA VAL A 54 -5.60 5.78 -4.19
C VAL A 54 -5.48 4.52 -5.05
N LYS A 55 -6.34 3.55 -4.80
CA LYS A 55 -6.36 2.30 -5.56
C LYS A 55 -7.78 1.75 -5.65
N GLU A 56 -7.99 0.78 -6.55
CA GLU A 56 -9.22 0.02 -6.53
C GLU A 56 -9.25 -0.90 -5.32
N ALA A 57 -10.45 -1.21 -4.83
CA ALA A 57 -10.62 -2.01 -3.61
C ALA A 57 -9.92 -3.37 -3.71
N THR A 58 -9.88 -3.96 -4.89
CA THR A 58 -9.29 -5.28 -5.13
C THR A 58 -7.80 -5.24 -5.46
N ASP A 59 -7.24 -4.07 -5.77
CA ASP A 59 -5.81 -3.96 -6.08
C ASP A 59 -4.97 -4.30 -4.86
N LYS A 60 -3.83 -4.94 -5.09
CA LYS A 60 -2.98 -5.45 -4.03
C LYS A 60 -1.68 -4.67 -3.93
N ILE A 61 -1.22 -4.49 -2.71
CA ILE A 61 0.03 -3.78 -2.41
C ILE A 61 1.03 -4.77 -1.84
N THR A 62 2.27 -4.67 -2.32
CA THR A 62 3.43 -5.30 -1.71
C THR A 62 4.42 -4.19 -1.38
N CYS A 63 4.76 -4.06 -0.10
CA CYS A 63 5.69 -3.02 0.33
C CYS A 63 6.42 -3.48 1.59
N PRO A 64 7.62 -4.04 1.46
CA PRO A 64 8.40 -4.44 2.62
C PRO A 64 8.84 -3.23 3.43
N ASN A 65 9.10 -3.42 4.71
CA ASN A 65 9.56 -2.37 5.63
C ASN A 65 8.63 -1.16 5.67
N SER A 66 7.31 -1.42 5.68
CA SER A 66 6.33 -0.36 5.72
C SER A 66 5.14 -0.71 6.59
N SER A 67 4.34 0.31 6.90
CA SER A 67 3.04 0.15 7.54
C SER A 67 1.99 0.76 6.62
N CYS A 68 0.93 0.01 6.33
CA CYS A 68 -0.16 0.46 5.50
C CYS A 68 -1.44 0.58 6.33
N THR A 69 -2.04 1.77 6.31
CA THR A 69 -3.26 2.04 7.07
C THR A 69 -4.39 2.30 6.10
N PRO A 70 -5.46 1.49 6.12
CA PRO A 70 -6.64 1.79 5.32
C PRO A 70 -7.34 3.01 5.91
N ILE A 71 -7.72 3.93 5.04
CA ILE A 71 -8.40 5.16 5.44
C ILE A 71 -9.86 5.05 5.04
N ALA A 72 -10.76 5.15 6.02
CA ALA A 72 -12.18 5.22 5.74
C ALA A 72 -12.49 6.59 5.17
N TYR A 73 -13.20 6.61 4.06
CA TYR A 73 -13.52 7.83 3.37
C TYR A 73 -15.03 7.99 3.35
N HIS A 74 -15.51 9.02 4.04
CA HIS A 74 -16.93 9.32 4.13
C HIS A 74 -17.22 10.71 3.57
N TRP A 75 -18.25 10.80 2.80
CA TRP A 75 -18.74 12.07 2.26
C TRP A 75 -19.97 12.53 2.99
#